data_35915749f299b4a0c9c4dcf72d616859
#
_entry.id   35915749f299b4a0c9c4dcf72d616859
#
_cell.length_a   1.000
_cell.length_b   1.000
_cell.length_c   1.000
_cell.angle_alpha   90.00
_cell.angle_beta   90.00
_cell.angle_gamma   90.00
#
_symmetry.space_group_name_H-M   'P 1'
#
loop_
_entity.id
_entity.type
_entity.pdbx_description
1 polymer ?
#
loop_
_entity_poly.entity_id
_entity_poly.type
_entity_poly.pdbx_seq_one_letter_code
_entity_poly.pdbx_strand_id
1 'polypeptide(L)'
;MKKMTIIGFIALMSTSVVLPQTNNIYVEGLGVGLLASINYEREVMDKVFARVGIARMGGTTTVYEDDYYGYGDPVEADFSIMPVIVGASYLMGNKWKLELGGGISYWMVSGNLSWGDVEGEEEDAALMTFYGVGGVRYQNPLGGITARAGLSFLMIEDVSVPWPHISLGYGF
;
A
#
# COMPACT_ATOMS: atom_id res chain seq x y z
N MET A 1 1.77 -23.74 -12.56
CA MET A 1 1.74 -23.79 -11.07
C MET A 1 1.39 -22.47 -10.37
N LYS A 2 1.05 -21.37 -11.08
CA LYS A 2 0.76 -20.04 -10.48
C LYS A 2 -0.70 -19.83 -9.99
N LYS A 3 -1.64 -20.72 -10.29
CA LYS A 3 -3.07 -20.53 -9.95
C LYS A 3 -3.50 -21.08 -8.59
N MET A 4 -2.71 -21.95 -7.96
CA MET A 4 -3.08 -22.57 -6.67
C MET A 4 -2.83 -21.69 -5.45
N THR A 5 -1.93 -20.74 -5.53
CA THR A 5 -1.54 -19.88 -4.38
C THR A 5 -2.61 -18.84 -4.03
N ILE A 6 -3.38 -18.37 -5.01
CA ILE A 6 -4.44 -17.36 -4.82
C ILE A 6 -5.68 -17.98 -4.10
N ILE A 7 -5.99 -19.24 -4.39
CA ILE A 7 -7.15 -19.93 -3.79
C ILE A 7 -6.93 -20.20 -2.29
N GLY A 8 -5.70 -20.49 -1.88
CA GLY A 8 -5.35 -20.67 -0.46
C GLY A 8 -5.52 -19.40 0.37
N PHE A 9 -5.28 -18.25 -0.21
CA PHE A 9 -5.42 -16.96 0.48
C PHE A 9 -6.88 -16.55 0.70
N ILE A 10 -7.76 -16.87 -0.25
CA ILE A 10 -9.20 -16.61 -0.16
C ILE A 10 -9.86 -17.53 0.87
N ALA A 11 -9.41 -18.78 1.01
CA ALA A 11 -9.95 -19.74 1.98
C ALA A 11 -9.62 -19.35 3.44
N LEU A 12 -8.50 -18.68 3.70
CA LEU A 12 -8.15 -18.19 5.04
C LEU A 12 -9.07 -17.04 5.51
N MET A 13 -9.69 -16.32 4.59
CA MET A 13 -10.59 -15.21 4.88
C MET A 13 -12.02 -15.67 5.26
N SER A 14 -12.37 -16.92 5.02
CA SER A 14 -13.76 -17.42 5.14
C SER A 14 -14.11 -18.10 6.48
N THR A 15 -13.16 -18.24 7.41
CA THR A 15 -13.47 -18.77 8.74
C THR A 15 -14.10 -17.67 9.61
N SER A 16 -15.42 -17.58 9.55
CA SER A 16 -16.24 -16.69 10.36
C SER A 16 -16.29 -17.15 11.82
N VAL A 17 -15.45 -16.55 12.65
CA VAL A 17 -15.79 -16.37 14.06
C VAL A 17 -16.56 -15.07 14.14
N VAL A 18 -17.83 -15.12 14.54
CA VAL A 18 -18.70 -13.94 14.71
C VAL A 18 -18.19 -13.16 15.91
N LEU A 19 -17.30 -12.22 15.68
CA LEU A 19 -16.92 -11.18 16.64
C LEU A 19 -17.52 -9.85 16.17
N PRO A 20 -18.05 -9.01 17.08
CA PRO A 20 -18.60 -7.71 16.67
C PRO A 20 -17.48 -6.84 16.12
N GLN A 21 -17.66 -6.38 14.89
CA GLN A 21 -16.77 -5.49 14.14
C GLN A 21 -15.36 -5.98 13.87
N THR A 22 -15.30 -7.05 13.12
CA THR A 22 -14.04 -7.69 12.79
C THR A 22 -13.42 -7.24 11.48
N ASN A 23 -14.14 -6.48 10.66
CA ASN A 23 -13.69 -6.09 9.33
C ASN A 23 -13.66 -4.57 9.17
N ASN A 24 -12.71 -4.08 8.37
CA ASN A 24 -12.61 -2.68 8.02
C ASN A 24 -12.05 -2.53 6.61
N ILE A 25 -12.71 -1.71 5.79
CA ILE A 25 -12.20 -1.28 4.48
C ILE A 25 -11.88 0.20 4.59
N TYR A 26 -10.71 0.61 4.11
CA TYR A 26 -10.29 2.00 4.18
C TYR A 26 -9.36 2.40 3.04
N VAL A 27 -9.41 3.68 2.73
CA VAL A 27 -8.42 4.34 1.87
C VAL A 27 -7.41 5.00 2.79
N GLU A 28 -6.13 4.78 2.52
CA GLU A 28 -5.02 5.42 3.21
C GLU A 28 -4.36 6.38 2.23
N GLY A 29 -4.26 7.64 2.63
CA GLY A 29 -3.48 8.66 1.95
C GLY A 29 -2.10 8.73 2.58
N LEU A 30 -1.07 8.87 1.75
CA LEU A 30 0.32 8.74 2.16
C LEU A 30 0.57 7.33 2.73
N GLY A 31 1.42 7.18 3.75
CA GLY A 31 1.64 5.86 4.38
C GLY A 31 2.42 4.87 3.51
N VAL A 32 2.21 3.58 3.77
CA VAL A 32 3.00 2.50 3.14
C VAL A 32 2.73 2.36 1.64
N GLY A 33 1.55 2.79 1.16
CA GLY A 33 1.20 2.80 -0.26
C GLY A 33 1.68 4.04 -1.02
N LEU A 34 2.53 4.87 -0.42
CA LEU A 34 3.02 6.17 -0.88
C LEU A 34 1.90 7.22 -0.97
N LEU A 35 1.27 7.43 -2.13
CA LEU A 35 0.26 8.48 -2.31
C LEU A 35 -1.11 8.04 -1.80
N ALA A 36 -1.59 6.89 -2.25
CA ALA A 36 -2.88 6.36 -1.84
C ALA A 36 -2.92 4.83 -1.96
N SER A 37 -3.59 4.16 -1.02
CA SER A 37 -3.83 2.73 -1.06
C SER A 37 -5.25 2.38 -0.61
N ILE A 38 -5.78 1.27 -1.13
CA ILE A 38 -7.00 0.65 -0.64
C ILE A 38 -6.62 -0.55 0.20
N ASN A 39 -7.20 -0.65 1.39
CA ASN A 39 -6.83 -1.65 2.37
C ASN A 39 -8.07 -2.34 2.92
N TYR A 40 -7.93 -3.62 3.18
CA TYR A 40 -8.84 -4.42 3.96
C TYR A 40 -8.12 -4.92 5.21
N GLU A 41 -8.82 -4.91 6.31
CA GLU A 41 -8.31 -5.33 7.60
C GLU A 41 -9.35 -6.16 8.33
N ARG A 42 -8.90 -7.19 9.04
CA ARG A 42 -9.74 -8.06 9.83
C ARG A 42 -9.11 -8.35 11.19
N GLU A 43 -9.91 -8.33 12.23
CA GLU A 43 -9.51 -8.83 13.55
C GLU A 43 -9.35 -10.36 13.49
N VAL A 44 -8.15 -10.84 13.76
CA VAL A 44 -7.80 -12.26 13.74
C VAL A 44 -7.60 -12.84 15.14
N MET A 45 -7.31 -11.97 16.10
CA MET A 45 -7.21 -12.27 17.54
C MET A 45 -7.66 -11.01 18.29
N ASP A 46 -7.97 -11.14 19.60
CA ASP A 46 -8.34 -9.99 20.44
C ASP A 46 -7.34 -8.84 20.25
N LYS A 47 -7.83 -7.69 19.76
CA LYS A 47 -7.05 -6.48 19.46
C LYS A 47 -5.98 -6.60 18.38
N VAL A 48 -5.83 -7.76 17.73
CA VAL A 48 -4.87 -7.97 16.63
C VAL A 48 -5.61 -8.02 15.31
N PHE A 49 -5.23 -7.13 14.41
CA PHE A 49 -5.83 -6.98 13.09
C PHE A 49 -4.82 -7.34 12.00
N ALA A 50 -5.17 -8.27 11.13
CA ALA A 50 -4.42 -8.55 9.92
C ALA A 50 -4.87 -7.61 8.80
N ARG A 51 -3.91 -7.08 8.03
CA ARG A 51 -4.12 -6.12 6.95
C ARG A 51 -3.62 -6.66 5.63
N VAL A 52 -4.37 -6.41 4.56
CA VAL A 52 -3.90 -6.49 3.18
C VAL A 52 -4.30 -5.20 2.45
N GLY A 53 -3.40 -4.70 1.62
CA GLY A 53 -3.62 -3.47 0.87
C GLY A 53 -2.94 -3.51 -0.50
N ILE A 54 -3.41 -2.65 -1.38
CA ILE A 54 -2.85 -2.45 -2.70
C ILE A 54 -2.88 -0.96 -3.04
N ALA A 55 -1.85 -0.50 -3.72
CA ALA A 55 -1.82 0.81 -4.33
C ALA A 55 -1.33 0.71 -5.78
N ARG A 56 -1.53 1.76 -6.53
CA ARG A 56 -0.93 1.94 -7.85
C ARG A 56 -0.60 3.41 -8.04
N MET A 57 0.59 3.65 -8.50
CA MET A 57 1.09 4.96 -8.88
C MET A 57 1.83 4.80 -10.21
N GLY A 58 1.67 5.73 -11.11
CA GLY A 58 2.39 5.75 -12.37
C GLY A 58 2.20 7.08 -13.06
N GLY A 59 3.01 7.32 -14.06
CA GLY A 59 2.95 8.54 -14.87
C GLY A 59 3.84 8.43 -16.08
N THR A 60 3.54 9.29 -17.04
CA THR A 60 4.34 9.48 -18.24
C THR A 60 5.04 10.83 -18.11
N THR A 61 6.30 10.90 -18.42
CA THR A 61 7.04 12.15 -18.58
C THR A 61 7.65 12.21 -19.98
N THR A 62 7.51 13.33 -20.65
CA THR A 62 8.11 13.58 -21.97
C THR A 62 9.25 14.59 -21.79
N VAL A 63 10.44 14.20 -22.16
CA VAL A 63 11.62 15.05 -22.18
C VAL A 63 11.99 15.32 -23.63
N TYR A 64 12.14 16.59 -23.97
CA TYR A 64 12.64 16.98 -25.28
C TYR A 64 14.16 17.12 -25.19
N GLU A 65 14.89 16.33 -25.97
CA GLU A 65 16.32 16.52 -26.09
C GLU A 65 16.57 17.65 -27.09
N ASP A 66 17.12 18.77 -26.62
CA ASP A 66 17.47 19.91 -27.48
C ASP A 66 18.66 19.51 -28.33
N ASP A 67 18.44 19.15 -29.59
CA ASP A 67 19.47 19.03 -30.57
C ASP A 67 19.97 20.43 -30.99
N TYR A 68 21.24 20.54 -31.38
CA TYR A 68 21.88 21.81 -31.79
C TYR A 68 21.08 22.60 -32.85
N TYR A 69 20.13 21.99 -33.52
CA TYR A 69 19.20 22.59 -34.49
C TYR A 69 17.77 22.80 -33.98
N GLY A 70 17.48 22.51 -32.68
CA GLY A 70 16.19 22.77 -32.07
C GLY A 70 15.06 21.78 -32.46
N TYR A 71 15.39 20.64 -32.98
CA TYR A 71 14.48 19.54 -33.35
C TYR A 71 14.95 18.24 -32.73
N GLY A 72 14.83 18.11 -31.41
CA GLY A 72 15.08 16.83 -30.75
C GLY A 72 13.82 15.95 -30.78
N ASP A 73 14.00 14.66 -30.99
CA ASP A 73 12.88 13.69 -30.85
C ASP A 73 12.44 13.59 -29.40
N PRO A 74 11.12 13.55 -29.13
CA PRO A 74 10.63 13.40 -27.78
C PRO A 74 11.00 12.03 -27.21
N VAL A 75 11.55 12.04 -25.99
CA VAL A 75 11.78 10.83 -25.19
C VAL A 75 10.64 10.71 -24.20
N GLU A 76 9.85 9.67 -24.32
CA GLU A 76 8.78 9.35 -23.38
C GLU A 76 9.25 8.29 -22.39
N ALA A 77 9.11 8.60 -21.11
CA ALA A 77 9.39 7.70 -20.02
C ALA A 77 8.10 7.39 -19.25
N ASP A 78 7.66 6.15 -19.31
CA ASP A 78 6.54 5.64 -18.54
C ASP A 78 7.04 4.88 -17.32
N PHE A 79 6.41 5.09 -16.18
CA PHE A 79 6.67 4.28 -15.00
C PHE A 79 5.36 3.87 -14.30
N SER A 80 5.36 2.70 -13.70
CA SER A 80 4.28 2.20 -12.85
C SER A 80 4.86 1.53 -11.62
N ILE A 81 4.32 1.88 -10.46
CA ILE A 81 4.69 1.29 -9.17
C ILE A 81 3.43 0.74 -8.53
N MET A 82 3.43 -0.54 -8.17
CA MET A 82 2.28 -1.20 -7.56
C MET A 82 2.71 -1.95 -6.29
N PRO A 83 2.61 -1.31 -5.11
CA PRO A 83 2.84 -1.99 -3.84
C PRO A 83 1.66 -2.87 -3.44
N VAL A 84 1.97 -4.10 -3.01
CA VAL A 84 1.08 -5.00 -2.27
C VAL A 84 1.54 -5.03 -0.82
N ILE A 85 0.62 -4.71 0.09
CA ILE A 85 0.90 -4.49 1.51
C ILE A 85 0.27 -5.62 2.31
N VAL A 86 1.04 -6.25 3.20
CA VAL A 86 0.56 -7.26 4.15
C VAL A 86 1.13 -6.94 5.52
N GLY A 87 0.30 -6.97 6.56
CA GLY A 87 0.76 -6.67 7.90
C GLY A 87 -0.24 -7.00 8.98
N ALA A 88 0.13 -6.62 10.19
CA ALA A 88 -0.74 -6.73 11.36
C ALA A 88 -0.56 -5.51 12.25
N SER A 89 -1.63 -5.16 12.97
CA SER A 89 -1.62 -4.09 13.97
C SER A 89 -2.26 -4.58 15.27
N TYR A 90 -1.75 -4.07 16.38
CA TYR A 90 -2.31 -4.21 17.70
C TYR A 90 -2.98 -2.91 18.13
N LEU A 91 -4.22 -2.98 18.60
CA LEU A 91 -5.03 -1.83 18.96
C LEU A 91 -5.29 -1.80 20.46
N MET A 92 -4.97 -0.68 21.10
CA MET A 92 -5.19 -0.42 22.54
C MET A 92 -6.18 0.72 22.72
N GLY A 93 -7.23 0.50 23.46
CA GLY A 93 -8.24 1.51 23.75
C GLY A 93 -9.66 1.06 23.37
N ASN A 94 -10.62 2.00 23.41
CA ASN A 94 -12.03 1.70 23.10
C ASN A 94 -12.43 2.35 21.77
N LYS A 95 -13.00 3.55 21.77
CA LYS A 95 -13.35 4.31 20.55
C LYS A 95 -12.12 4.98 19.94
N TRP A 96 -11.32 5.60 20.78
CA TRP A 96 -9.99 6.08 20.43
C TRP A 96 -8.98 5.03 20.83
N LYS A 97 -8.23 4.56 19.87
CA LYS A 97 -7.27 3.47 20.02
C LYS A 97 -5.88 3.95 19.64
N LEU A 98 -4.90 3.55 20.42
CA LEU A 98 -3.51 3.57 19.98
C LEU A 98 -3.28 2.38 19.06
N GLU A 99 -2.64 2.60 17.94
CA GLU A 99 -2.31 1.59 16.95
C GLU A 99 -0.78 1.42 16.87
N LEU A 100 -0.32 0.19 17.00
CA LEU A 100 1.06 -0.21 16.76
C LEU A 100 1.04 -1.43 15.85
N GLY A 101 1.84 -1.41 14.80
CA GLY A 101 1.83 -2.51 13.84
C GLY A 101 3.04 -2.52 12.93
N GLY A 102 3.02 -3.44 11.97
CA GLY A 102 4.04 -3.55 10.94
C GLY A 102 3.75 -4.67 9.98
N GLY A 103 4.63 -4.82 9.01
CA GLY A 103 4.46 -5.83 7.97
C GLY A 103 5.49 -5.72 6.86
N ILE A 104 5.09 -6.20 5.71
CA ILE A 104 5.89 -6.26 4.49
C ILE A 104 5.13 -5.56 3.37
N SER A 105 5.82 -4.78 2.57
CA SER A 105 5.32 -4.23 1.31
C SER A 105 6.17 -4.78 0.16
N TYR A 106 5.51 -5.39 -0.81
CA TYR A 106 6.11 -5.90 -2.03
C TYR A 106 5.79 -4.93 -3.17
N TRP A 107 6.82 -4.33 -3.73
CA TRP A 107 6.75 -3.30 -4.75
C TRP A 107 7.08 -3.89 -6.10
N MET A 108 6.14 -3.82 -7.02
CA MET A 108 6.34 -4.11 -8.42
C MET A 108 6.53 -2.79 -9.14
N VAL A 109 7.67 -2.63 -9.77
CA VAL A 109 8.06 -1.42 -10.50
C VAL A 109 8.28 -1.81 -11.94
N SER A 110 7.58 -1.19 -12.87
CA SER A 110 7.81 -1.33 -14.30
C SER A 110 8.07 0.03 -14.91
N GLY A 111 8.99 0.08 -15.87
CA GLY A 111 9.34 1.29 -16.61
C GLY A 111 9.62 0.96 -18.08
N ASN A 112 9.22 1.88 -18.95
CA ASN A 112 9.51 1.84 -20.38
C ASN A 112 10.06 3.20 -20.82
N LEU A 113 11.13 3.16 -21.61
CA LEU A 113 11.72 4.32 -22.27
C LEU A 113 11.49 4.18 -23.77
N SER A 114 10.75 5.10 -24.40
CA SER A 114 10.54 5.13 -25.84
C SER A 114 11.17 6.39 -26.45
N TRP A 115 11.77 6.22 -27.61
CA TRP A 115 12.47 7.26 -28.37
C TRP A 115 11.80 7.43 -29.74
N GLY A 116 10.99 8.46 -29.90
CA GLY A 116 10.21 8.64 -31.12
C GLY A 116 9.34 7.42 -31.43
N ASP A 117 9.51 6.82 -32.62
CA ASP A 117 8.78 5.61 -33.02
C ASP A 117 9.43 4.29 -32.55
N VAL A 118 10.52 4.34 -31.76
CA VAL A 118 11.22 3.16 -31.25
C VAL A 118 10.74 2.86 -29.83
N GLU A 119 10.01 1.75 -29.67
CA GLU A 119 9.66 1.22 -28.35
C GLU A 119 10.93 0.68 -27.67
N GLY A 120 11.19 1.17 -26.44
CA GLY A 120 12.26 0.66 -25.60
C GLY A 120 11.93 -0.69 -24.96
N GLU A 121 12.91 -1.29 -24.34
CA GLU A 121 12.70 -2.52 -23.56
C GLU A 121 11.98 -2.16 -22.24
N GLU A 122 10.94 -2.93 -21.90
CA GLU A 122 10.25 -2.83 -20.62
C GLU A 122 11.12 -3.48 -19.54
N GLU A 123 11.54 -2.69 -18.54
CA GLU A 123 12.29 -3.18 -17.40
C GLU A 123 11.37 -3.34 -16.19
N ASP A 124 11.29 -4.58 -15.69
CA ASP A 124 10.55 -4.92 -14.48
C ASP A 124 11.50 -5.16 -13.32
N ALA A 125 11.22 -4.49 -12.20
CA ALA A 125 11.92 -4.71 -10.95
C ALA A 125 10.93 -5.01 -9.82
N ALA A 126 11.39 -5.74 -8.83
CA ALA A 126 10.61 -6.00 -7.63
C ALA A 126 11.46 -5.76 -6.38
N LEU A 127 10.87 -5.10 -5.40
CA LEU A 127 11.51 -4.78 -4.13
C LEU A 127 10.60 -5.18 -2.98
N MET A 128 11.15 -5.80 -1.96
CA MET A 128 10.46 -6.11 -0.72
C MET A 128 11.00 -5.20 0.40
N THR A 129 10.09 -4.51 1.11
CA THR A 129 10.44 -3.65 2.23
C THR A 129 9.66 -4.05 3.48
N PHE A 130 10.26 -3.90 4.64
CA PHE A 130 9.56 -3.97 5.91
C PHE A 130 9.03 -2.60 6.29
N TYR A 131 7.95 -2.58 7.05
CA TYR A 131 7.44 -1.33 7.60
C TYR A 131 6.92 -1.51 9.03
N GLY A 132 6.99 -0.42 9.80
CA GLY A 132 6.33 -0.25 11.08
C GLY A 132 5.26 0.83 10.97
N VAL A 133 4.22 0.77 11.80
CA VAL A 133 3.23 1.84 11.93
C VAL A 133 2.97 2.15 13.40
N GLY A 134 2.76 3.44 13.70
CA GLY A 134 2.35 3.92 15.00
C GLY A 134 1.43 5.11 14.86
N GLY A 135 0.31 5.14 15.60
CA GLY A 135 -0.63 6.23 15.45
C GLY A 135 -1.87 6.10 16.33
N VAL A 136 -2.84 6.91 16.01
CA VAL A 136 -4.16 6.92 16.67
C VAL A 136 -5.24 6.55 15.66
N ARG A 137 -6.20 5.76 16.12
CA ARG A 137 -7.36 5.33 15.36
C ARG A 137 -8.64 5.66 16.09
N TYR A 138 -9.57 6.28 15.40
CA TYR A 138 -10.97 6.33 15.82
C TYR A 138 -11.72 5.17 15.16
N GLN A 139 -12.37 4.35 15.95
CA GLN A 139 -13.19 3.25 15.49
C GLN A 139 -14.32 2.99 16.47
N ASN A 140 -15.56 3.18 16.04
CA ASN A 140 -16.70 2.88 16.88
C ASN A 140 -16.86 1.35 17.04
N PRO A 141 -16.96 0.80 18.25
CA PRO A 141 -17.17 -0.63 18.48
C PRO A 141 -18.43 -1.21 17.82
N LEU A 142 -19.42 -0.41 17.52
CA LEU A 142 -20.67 -0.84 16.87
C LEU A 142 -20.66 -0.75 15.33
N GLY A 143 -19.57 -0.37 14.69
CA GLY A 143 -19.45 -0.17 13.24
C GLY A 143 -19.50 1.27 12.80
N GLY A 144 -19.27 1.44 11.51
CA GLY A 144 -19.34 2.73 10.92
C GLY A 144 -17.97 3.32 10.60
N ILE A 145 -17.90 4.63 10.58
CA ILE A 145 -16.71 5.37 10.16
C ILE A 145 -15.52 5.04 11.04
N THR A 146 -14.38 4.77 10.39
CA THR A 146 -13.06 4.65 11.01
C THR A 146 -12.15 5.72 10.43
N ALA A 147 -11.30 6.30 11.27
CA ALA A 147 -10.31 7.28 10.86
C ALA A 147 -8.98 7.00 11.58
N ARG A 148 -7.85 7.21 10.90
CA ARG A 148 -6.51 7.00 11.44
C ARG A 148 -5.61 8.16 11.08
N ALA A 149 -4.64 8.42 11.95
CA ALA A 149 -3.52 9.31 11.66
C ALA A 149 -2.29 8.84 12.43
N GLY A 150 -1.12 8.90 11.79
CA GLY A 150 0.10 8.45 12.43
C GLY A 150 1.32 8.54 11.54
N LEU A 151 2.33 7.76 11.89
CA LEU A 151 3.57 7.60 11.14
C LEU A 151 3.76 6.15 10.73
N SER A 152 4.14 5.96 9.49
CA SER A 152 4.69 4.72 8.96
C SER A 152 6.21 4.86 8.87
N PHE A 153 6.93 3.81 9.18
CA PHE A 153 8.39 3.75 9.10
C PHE A 153 8.75 2.73 8.03
N LEU A 154 9.14 3.19 6.87
CA LEU A 154 9.59 2.34 5.77
C LEU A 154 11.06 2.01 5.98
N MET A 155 11.40 0.72 6.00
CA MET A 155 12.75 0.22 6.18
C MET A 155 13.32 -0.14 4.80
N ILE A 156 14.20 0.71 4.30
CA ILE A 156 14.89 0.53 3.01
C ILE A 156 16.36 0.35 3.33
N GLU A 157 16.87 -0.88 3.13
CA GLU A 157 18.23 -1.26 3.55
C GLU A 157 18.47 -0.93 5.04
N ASP A 158 19.43 -0.08 5.34
CA ASP A 158 19.80 0.33 6.70
C ASP A 158 19.14 1.65 7.14
N VAL A 159 18.23 2.21 6.33
CA VAL A 159 17.58 3.49 6.61
C VAL A 159 16.10 3.28 6.94
N SER A 160 15.66 3.92 8.03
CA SER A 160 14.24 4.00 8.37
C SER A 160 13.70 5.38 8.06
N VAL A 161 12.77 5.45 7.10
CA VAL A 161 12.18 6.72 6.65
C VAL A 161 10.80 6.89 7.31
N PRO A 162 10.63 7.88 8.21
CA PRO A 162 9.31 8.19 8.74
C PRO A 162 8.44 8.85 7.68
N TRP A 163 7.22 8.35 7.52
CA TRP A 163 6.27 8.79 6.51
C TRP A 163 4.88 8.95 7.13
N PRO A 164 4.26 10.14 7.07
CA PRO A 164 2.95 10.33 7.66
C PRO A 164 1.89 9.50 6.94
N HIS A 165 0.85 9.08 7.67
CA HIS A 165 -0.32 8.46 7.08
C HIS A 165 -1.61 9.02 7.68
N ILE A 166 -2.63 9.09 6.85
CA ILE A 166 -4.00 9.37 7.24
C ILE A 166 -4.93 8.40 6.51
N SER A 167 -5.94 7.88 7.16
CA SER A 167 -6.90 7.01 6.49
C SER A 167 -8.33 7.26 6.95
N LEU A 168 -9.25 6.97 6.05
CA LEU A 168 -10.69 7.00 6.27
C LEU A 168 -11.29 5.69 5.75
N GLY A 169 -12.18 5.09 6.54
CA GLY A 169 -12.77 3.81 6.21
C GLY A 169 -14.09 3.54 6.89
N TYR A 170 -14.54 2.31 6.74
CA TYR A 170 -15.78 1.80 7.29
C TYR A 170 -15.56 0.41 7.91
N GLY A 171 -15.94 0.26 9.18
CA GLY A 171 -15.91 -0.99 9.94
C GLY A 171 -17.27 -1.68 9.97
N PHE A 172 -17.28 -3.02 9.80
CA PHE A 172 -18.48 -3.85 9.74
C PHE A 172 -18.24 -5.27 10.26
#